data_6e861333974346322c5a05f1a4396647
#
_entry.id   6e861333974346322c5a05f1a4396647
#
_cell.length_a   1.000
_cell.length_b   1.000
_cell.length_c   1.000
_cell.angle_alpha   90.00
_cell.angle_beta   90.00
_cell.angle_gamma   90.00
#
_symmetry.space_group_name_H-M   'P 1'
#
loop_
_entity.id
_entity.type
_entity.pdbx_description
1 polymer ?
#
loop_
_entity_poly.entity_id
_entity_poly.type
_entity_poly.pdbx_seq_one_letter_code
_entity_poly.pdbx_strand_id
1 'polypeptide(L)'
;DGDLTGPTFPAWLTDLAGRAQTIGLADRRGECIHSACAHYNRCFVEKSTRRARRADIVISNHALVMINAAYAPPVEAETDRRRPTRYVFDEGHHLFDAADSAFSVYLSAQESAELRNWIRGAEDGRRGRARGLKRPLGELLADDPAALADLDSALEAARALPGQGWQKRISNASPVGPAETFFMTLRQKLYARVEDSTSPYDLQAHFHPAPDELA
;
A
#
# COMPACT_ATOMS: atom_id res chain seq x y z
N ASP A 1 -24.13 -1.81 -2.34
CA ASP A 1 -23.48 -2.55 -1.26
C ASP A 1 -22.00 -2.21 -1.10
N GLY A 2 -21.30 -1.76 -2.14
CA GLY A 2 -19.88 -1.42 -2.11
C GLY A 2 -18.93 -2.62 -2.18
N ASP A 3 -19.47 -3.80 -2.43
CA ASP A 3 -18.71 -5.02 -2.63
C ASP A 3 -18.34 -5.17 -4.11
N LEU A 4 -17.05 -5.20 -4.39
CA LEU A 4 -16.50 -5.34 -5.74
C LEU A 4 -16.38 -6.81 -6.21
N THR A 5 -16.63 -7.75 -5.31
CA THR A 5 -16.56 -9.19 -5.58
C THR A 5 -17.89 -9.90 -5.38
N GLY A 6 -18.88 -9.20 -4.85
CA GLY A 6 -20.20 -9.74 -4.56
C GLY A 6 -21.10 -9.91 -5.79
N PRO A 7 -22.22 -10.59 -5.62
CA PRO A 7 -23.12 -10.92 -6.73
C PRO A 7 -23.76 -9.70 -7.40
N THR A 8 -23.73 -8.54 -6.76
CA THR A 8 -24.24 -7.28 -7.30
C THR A 8 -23.24 -6.54 -8.19
N PHE A 9 -21.96 -6.93 -8.16
CA PHE A 9 -20.94 -6.39 -9.02
C PHE A 9 -20.69 -7.35 -10.19
N PRO A 10 -20.92 -6.91 -11.45
CA PRO A 10 -20.77 -7.81 -12.58
C PRO A 10 -19.30 -8.17 -12.81
N ALA A 11 -18.97 -9.46 -12.71
CA ALA A 11 -17.61 -9.97 -12.89
C ALA A 11 -17.01 -9.58 -14.26
N TRP A 12 -17.84 -9.53 -15.31
CA TRP A 12 -17.41 -9.11 -16.65
C TRP A 12 -16.91 -7.67 -16.72
N LEU A 13 -17.31 -6.80 -15.78
CA LEU A 13 -16.86 -5.42 -15.74
C LEU A 13 -15.36 -5.32 -15.39
N THR A 14 -14.85 -6.23 -14.56
CA THR A 14 -13.42 -6.32 -14.25
C THR A 14 -12.60 -6.75 -15.46
N ASP A 15 -13.16 -7.62 -16.29
CA ASP A 15 -12.52 -8.09 -17.51
C ASP A 15 -12.52 -7.00 -18.60
N LEU A 16 -13.64 -6.29 -18.72
CA LEU A 16 -13.79 -5.20 -19.70
C LEU A 16 -12.99 -3.95 -19.33
N ALA A 17 -13.02 -3.53 -18.07
CA ALA A 17 -12.35 -2.31 -17.61
C ALA A 17 -10.86 -2.53 -17.30
N GLY A 18 -10.43 -3.79 -17.19
CA GLY A 18 -9.10 -4.18 -16.72
C GLY A 18 -8.94 -4.11 -15.20
N ARG A 19 -8.19 -5.04 -14.64
CA ARG A 19 -7.94 -5.13 -13.19
C ARG A 19 -7.37 -3.85 -12.59
N ALA A 20 -6.50 -3.14 -13.32
CA ALA A 20 -5.89 -1.91 -12.85
C ALA A 20 -6.91 -0.78 -12.61
N GLN A 21 -7.99 -0.71 -13.39
CA GLN A 21 -9.03 0.30 -13.21
C GLN A 21 -10.00 -0.04 -12.08
N THR A 22 -10.31 -1.32 -11.89
CA THR A 22 -11.15 -1.77 -10.77
C THR A 22 -10.43 -1.71 -9.42
N ILE A 23 -9.12 -1.91 -9.40
CA ILE A 23 -8.27 -1.69 -8.21
C ILE A 23 -8.35 -0.24 -7.73
N GLY A 24 -8.47 0.73 -8.65
CA GLY A 24 -8.63 2.14 -8.31
C GLY A 24 -9.98 2.49 -7.64
N LEU A 25 -10.93 1.57 -7.57
CA LEU A 25 -12.20 1.73 -6.85
C LEU A 25 -12.12 1.32 -5.37
N ALA A 26 -11.05 0.63 -4.98
CA ALA A 26 -10.83 0.18 -3.60
C ALA A 26 -9.70 0.99 -2.96
N ASP A 27 -9.90 1.40 -1.71
CA ASP A 27 -8.80 1.94 -0.89
C ASP A 27 -7.91 0.79 -0.42
N ARG A 28 -6.72 0.69 -0.97
CA ARG A 28 -5.72 -0.32 -0.60
C ARG A 28 -4.52 0.25 0.14
N ARG A 29 -4.42 1.58 0.23
CA ARG A 29 -3.19 2.27 0.65
C ARG A 29 -3.39 3.25 1.79
N GLY A 30 -4.54 3.24 2.42
CA GLY A 30 -4.84 4.22 3.46
C GLY A 30 -5.02 5.65 2.91
N GLU A 31 -5.41 5.77 1.64
CA GLU A 31 -5.73 7.07 1.00
C GLU A 31 -7.02 7.68 1.54
N CYS A 32 -7.75 6.93 2.35
CA CYS A 32 -9.01 7.36 2.91
C CYS A 32 -8.83 8.51 3.91
N ILE A 33 -9.34 9.67 3.57
CA ILE A 33 -9.32 10.86 4.42
C ILE A 33 -10.45 10.88 5.46
N HIS A 34 -11.13 9.76 5.67
CA HIS A 34 -12.20 9.56 6.65
C HIS A 34 -13.23 10.70 6.67
N SER A 35 -13.39 11.39 7.80
CA SER A 35 -14.39 12.46 7.99
C SER A 35 -14.21 13.66 7.06
N ALA A 36 -13.04 13.88 6.50
CA ALA A 36 -12.79 14.95 5.52
C ALA A 36 -13.30 14.59 4.10
N CYS A 37 -13.71 13.33 3.87
CA CYS A 37 -14.25 12.91 2.58
C CYS A 37 -15.66 13.48 2.35
N ALA A 38 -15.89 14.11 1.19
CA ALA A 38 -17.20 14.63 0.82
C ALA A 38 -18.31 13.55 0.78
N HIS A 39 -17.92 12.28 0.64
CA HIS A 39 -18.84 11.13 0.59
C HIS A 39 -18.92 10.36 1.91
N TYR A 40 -18.32 10.84 2.99
CA TYR A 40 -18.24 10.15 4.29
C TYR A 40 -19.58 9.62 4.79
N ASN A 41 -20.63 10.43 4.73
CA ASN A 41 -21.97 10.04 5.18
C ASN A 41 -22.63 8.95 4.33
N ARG A 42 -22.15 8.74 3.10
CA ARG A 42 -22.64 7.72 2.16
C ARG A 42 -21.65 6.56 2.00
N CYS A 43 -20.51 6.63 2.65
CA CYS A 43 -19.45 5.63 2.55
C CYS A 43 -19.93 4.26 3.02
N PHE A 44 -19.75 3.23 2.20
CA PHE A 44 -20.12 1.85 2.53
C PHE A 44 -19.26 1.29 3.65
N VAL A 45 -17.96 1.56 3.62
CA VAL A 45 -17.01 1.12 4.65
C VAL A 45 -17.38 1.74 6.00
N GLU A 46 -17.61 3.05 6.05
CA GLU A 46 -17.98 3.75 7.28
C GLU A 46 -19.32 3.25 7.85
N LYS A 47 -20.33 3.02 6.99
CA LYS A 47 -21.62 2.44 7.41
C LYS A 47 -21.44 1.03 7.98
N SER A 48 -20.59 0.21 7.35
CA SER A 48 -20.28 -1.15 7.82
C SER A 48 -19.60 -1.11 9.18
N THR A 49 -18.60 -0.26 9.34
CA THR A 49 -17.88 -0.06 10.61
C THR A 49 -18.80 0.40 11.74
N ARG A 50 -19.67 1.38 11.47
CA ARG A 50 -20.66 1.85 12.48
C ARG A 50 -21.67 0.77 12.86
N ARG A 51 -22.07 -0.07 11.91
CA ARG A 51 -22.96 -1.20 12.17
C ARG A 51 -22.25 -2.24 13.02
N ALA A 52 -21.01 -2.60 12.68
CA ALA A 52 -20.21 -3.56 13.43
C ALA A 52 -20.03 -3.13 14.90
N ARG A 53 -19.78 -1.85 15.16
CA ARG A 53 -19.64 -1.31 16.53
C ARG A 53 -20.88 -1.45 17.41
N ARG A 54 -22.05 -1.73 16.84
CA ARG A 54 -23.33 -1.86 17.54
C ARG A 54 -23.87 -3.29 17.52
N ALA A 55 -23.19 -4.20 16.86
CA ALA A 55 -23.61 -5.58 16.70
C ALA A 55 -23.08 -6.43 17.87
N ASP A 56 -23.89 -7.39 18.31
CA ASP A 56 -23.48 -8.39 19.30
C ASP A 56 -22.53 -9.43 18.70
N ILE A 57 -22.67 -9.69 17.40
CA ILE A 57 -21.82 -10.62 16.64
C ILE A 57 -21.36 -9.91 15.37
N VAL A 58 -20.06 -9.95 15.11
CA VAL A 58 -19.43 -9.41 13.90
C VAL A 58 -18.71 -10.54 13.17
N ILE A 59 -19.06 -10.72 11.91
CA ILE A 59 -18.36 -11.66 11.00
C ILE A 59 -17.37 -10.86 10.18
N SER A 60 -16.12 -11.28 10.19
CA SER A 60 -15.01 -10.61 9.50
C SER A 60 -14.03 -11.62 8.96
N ASN A 61 -13.18 -11.22 8.00
CA ASN A 61 -12.07 -12.04 7.57
C ASN A 61 -10.87 -11.95 8.54
N HIS A 62 -9.98 -12.93 8.50
CA HIS A 62 -8.81 -13.01 9.37
C HIS A 62 -7.88 -11.78 9.20
N ALA A 63 -7.70 -11.32 7.96
CA ALA A 63 -6.84 -10.18 7.66
C ALA A 63 -7.29 -8.90 8.39
N LEU A 64 -8.61 -8.60 8.39
CA LEU A 64 -9.13 -7.42 9.09
C LEU A 64 -8.96 -7.53 10.61
N VAL A 65 -9.14 -8.73 11.18
CA VAL A 65 -8.91 -8.98 12.61
C VAL A 65 -7.43 -8.74 12.96
N MET A 66 -6.51 -9.27 12.16
CA MET A 66 -5.07 -9.14 12.40
C MET A 66 -4.58 -7.70 12.19
N ILE A 67 -5.05 -7.01 11.15
CA ILE A 67 -4.75 -5.59 10.94
C ILE A 67 -5.23 -4.74 12.12
N ASN A 68 -6.46 -4.98 12.61
CA ASN A 68 -6.94 -4.29 13.80
C ASN A 68 -6.10 -4.60 15.04
N ALA A 69 -5.59 -5.81 15.19
CA ALA A 69 -4.69 -6.18 16.28
C ALA A 69 -3.31 -5.49 16.15
N ALA A 70 -2.75 -5.42 14.95
CA ALA A 70 -1.46 -4.80 14.69
C ALA A 70 -1.47 -3.28 14.95
N TYR A 71 -2.57 -2.61 14.62
CA TYR A 71 -2.72 -1.16 14.77
C TYR A 71 -3.53 -0.74 16.00
N ALA A 72 -3.88 -1.70 16.88
CA ALA A 72 -4.58 -1.36 18.11
C ALA A 72 -3.68 -0.48 19.01
N PRO A 73 -4.17 0.66 19.51
CA PRO A 73 -3.45 1.41 20.53
C PRO A 73 -3.24 0.55 21.79
N PRO A 74 -2.14 0.79 22.54
CA PRO A 74 -1.88 0.10 23.80
C PRO A 74 -3.10 0.11 24.74
N VAL A 75 -3.27 -0.96 25.51
CA VAL A 75 -4.48 -1.29 26.30
C VAL A 75 -4.80 -0.31 27.45
N GLU A 76 -4.06 0.78 27.62
CA GLU A 76 -4.29 1.75 28.70
C GLU A 76 -5.60 2.54 28.60
N ALA A 77 -6.31 2.45 27.50
CA ALA A 77 -7.66 3.03 27.39
C ALA A 77 -8.73 2.01 27.81
N GLU A 78 -8.91 1.81 29.10
CA GLU A 78 -10.00 0.98 29.72
C GLU A 78 -11.41 1.39 29.29
N THR A 79 -11.59 2.35 28.41
CA THR A 79 -12.86 2.98 28.08
C THR A 79 -13.51 2.47 26.80
N ASP A 80 -12.87 1.65 25.99
CA ASP A 80 -13.48 1.18 24.74
C ASP A 80 -14.23 -0.16 24.92
N ARG A 81 -15.38 -0.12 25.63
CA ARG A 81 -16.34 -1.23 25.75
C ARG A 81 -16.89 -1.75 24.41
N ARG A 82 -16.38 -1.24 23.28
CA ARG A 82 -16.85 -1.57 21.93
C ARG A 82 -15.93 -2.54 21.21
N ARG A 83 -14.83 -2.99 21.82
CA ARG A 83 -13.95 -3.98 21.23
C ARG A 83 -14.52 -5.39 21.46
N PRO A 84 -14.44 -6.27 20.46
CA PRO A 84 -14.77 -7.67 20.64
C PRO A 84 -13.90 -8.27 21.76
N THR A 85 -14.52 -8.98 22.67
CA THR A 85 -13.84 -9.63 23.80
C THR A 85 -13.65 -11.14 23.57
N ARG A 86 -14.31 -11.68 22.56
CA ARG A 86 -14.25 -13.11 22.21
C ARG A 86 -14.10 -13.23 20.70
N TYR A 87 -13.20 -14.10 20.29
CA TYR A 87 -12.91 -14.40 18.89
C TYR A 87 -13.09 -15.88 18.66
N VAL A 88 -13.79 -16.23 17.59
CA VAL A 88 -13.92 -17.59 17.08
C VAL A 88 -13.40 -17.57 15.65
N PHE A 89 -12.39 -18.38 15.38
CA PHE A 89 -11.78 -18.46 14.06
C PHE A 89 -12.26 -19.74 13.37
N ASP A 90 -12.91 -19.57 12.24
CA ASP A 90 -13.19 -20.63 11.30
C ASP A 90 -12.00 -20.78 10.34
N GLU A 91 -11.69 -22.00 9.88
CA GLU A 91 -10.51 -22.26 9.05
C GLU A 91 -9.21 -21.68 9.66
N GLY A 92 -8.96 -21.95 10.93
CA GLY A 92 -7.92 -21.34 11.75
C GLY A 92 -6.50 -21.44 11.16
N HIS A 93 -6.25 -22.33 10.19
CA HIS A 93 -4.97 -22.44 9.51
C HIS A 93 -4.62 -21.19 8.69
N HIS A 94 -5.60 -20.43 8.19
CA HIS A 94 -5.37 -19.16 7.51
C HIS A 94 -5.01 -17.99 8.45
N LEU A 95 -5.11 -18.20 9.76
CA LEU A 95 -4.81 -17.17 10.75
C LEU A 95 -3.32 -16.82 10.76
N PHE A 96 -2.46 -17.81 10.59
CA PHE A 96 -1.01 -17.61 10.59
C PHE A 96 -0.58 -16.72 9.43
N ASP A 97 -1.05 -16.99 8.22
CA ASP A 97 -0.74 -16.18 7.03
C ASP A 97 -1.28 -14.76 7.17
N ALA A 98 -2.48 -14.62 7.74
CA ALA A 98 -3.08 -13.31 7.98
C ALA A 98 -2.31 -12.51 9.05
N ALA A 99 -1.82 -13.17 10.10
CA ALA A 99 -1.00 -12.55 11.13
C ALA A 99 0.37 -12.13 10.57
N ASP A 100 1.04 -13.04 9.86
CA ASP A 100 2.33 -12.75 9.23
C ASP A 100 2.21 -11.55 8.30
N SER A 101 1.21 -11.52 7.44
CA SER A 101 0.94 -10.39 6.56
C SER A 101 0.65 -9.08 7.30
N ALA A 102 -0.12 -9.12 8.40
CA ALA A 102 -0.51 -7.91 9.13
C ALA A 102 0.62 -7.30 9.96
N PHE A 103 1.54 -8.14 10.47
CA PHE A 103 2.67 -7.71 11.29
C PHE A 103 3.98 -7.58 10.51
N SER A 104 3.98 -7.92 9.22
CA SER A 104 5.14 -7.75 8.34
C SER A 104 5.29 -6.30 7.89
N VAL A 105 6.54 -5.92 7.64
CA VAL A 105 6.89 -4.66 6.98
C VAL A 105 7.30 -4.97 5.54
N TYR A 106 6.67 -4.29 4.61
CA TYR A 106 6.93 -4.46 3.18
C TYR A 106 7.65 -3.24 2.61
N LEU A 107 8.69 -3.48 1.83
CA LEU A 107 9.32 -2.50 0.96
C LEU A 107 9.15 -2.96 -0.49
N SER A 108 8.23 -2.35 -1.20
CA SER A 108 7.91 -2.68 -2.58
C SER A 108 8.42 -1.61 -3.54
N ALA A 109 9.11 -2.02 -4.61
CA ALA A 109 9.56 -1.10 -5.65
C ALA A 109 8.38 -0.42 -6.36
N GLN A 110 7.24 -1.12 -6.47
CA GLN A 110 6.03 -0.57 -7.07
C GLN A 110 5.45 0.55 -6.20
N GLU A 111 5.29 0.34 -4.90
CA GLU A 111 4.78 1.35 -3.97
C GLU A 111 5.74 2.53 -3.86
N SER A 112 7.04 2.25 -3.84
CA SER A 112 8.06 3.31 -3.85
C SER A 112 7.97 4.17 -5.11
N ALA A 113 7.74 3.58 -6.29
CA ALA A 113 7.55 4.32 -7.54
C ALA A 113 6.25 5.14 -7.54
N GLU A 114 5.19 4.61 -6.93
CA GLU A 114 3.93 5.33 -6.79
C GLU A 114 4.05 6.49 -5.81
N LEU A 115 4.75 6.30 -4.69
CA LEU A 115 5.06 7.38 -3.75
C LEU A 115 5.80 8.52 -4.45
N ARG A 116 6.79 8.21 -5.30
CA ARG A 116 7.46 9.21 -6.14
C ARG A 116 6.46 9.95 -7.03
N ASN A 117 5.55 9.23 -7.69
CA ASN A 117 4.53 9.85 -8.52
C ASN A 117 3.57 10.75 -7.72
N TRP A 118 3.26 10.41 -6.49
CA TRP A 118 2.43 11.27 -5.63
C TRP A 118 3.14 12.54 -5.21
N ILE A 119 4.42 12.43 -4.87
CA ILE A 119 5.24 13.57 -4.45
C ILE A 119 5.55 14.47 -5.65
N ARG A 120 6.06 13.93 -6.72
CA ARG A 120 6.57 14.71 -7.86
C ARG A 120 5.56 14.96 -8.98
N GLY A 121 4.52 14.12 -9.08
CA GLY A 121 3.61 14.11 -10.22
C GLY A 121 4.19 13.37 -11.43
N ALA A 122 3.52 13.51 -12.57
CA ALA A 122 3.95 12.91 -13.82
C ALA A 122 5.19 13.64 -14.39
N GLU A 123 6.34 12.99 -14.41
CA GLU A 123 7.62 13.59 -14.84
C GLU A 123 7.79 13.64 -16.36
N ASP A 124 7.07 12.82 -17.13
CA ASP A 124 7.30 12.66 -18.59
C ASP A 124 6.38 13.49 -19.51
N GLY A 125 5.83 14.58 -19.02
CA GLY A 125 4.99 15.46 -19.85
C GLY A 125 3.68 14.80 -20.36
N ARG A 126 3.47 13.51 -20.10
CA ARG A 126 2.20 12.85 -20.35
C ARG A 126 1.18 13.42 -19.36
N ARG A 127 -0.03 13.72 -19.84
CA ARG A 127 -1.16 14.18 -19.04
C ARG A 127 -1.60 13.09 -18.04
N GLY A 128 -0.69 12.73 -17.12
CA GLY A 128 -0.98 11.84 -16.00
C GLY A 128 -1.91 12.54 -15.00
N ARG A 129 -2.79 11.78 -14.36
CA ARG A 129 -3.69 12.29 -13.31
C ARG A 129 -2.93 12.69 -12.03
N ALA A 130 -1.70 12.25 -11.85
CA ALA A 130 -0.87 12.58 -10.70
C ALA A 130 -0.34 14.03 -10.83
N ARG A 131 -0.90 14.93 -10.02
CA ARG A 131 -0.54 16.36 -10.05
C ARG A 131 0.71 16.69 -9.24
N GLY A 132 1.20 15.75 -8.40
CA GLY A 132 2.28 15.98 -7.44
C GLY A 132 1.92 17.02 -6.38
N LEU A 133 2.82 17.19 -5.43
CA LEU A 133 2.63 18.11 -4.28
C LEU A 133 3.02 19.55 -4.62
N LYS A 134 3.85 19.76 -5.63
CA LYS A 134 4.43 21.09 -5.92
C LYS A 134 3.36 22.17 -6.15
N ARG A 135 2.34 21.87 -6.96
CA ARG A 135 1.33 22.86 -7.31
C ARG A 135 0.37 23.15 -6.14
N PRO A 136 -0.31 22.13 -5.53
CA PRO A 136 -1.28 22.41 -4.47
C PRO A 136 -0.64 22.98 -3.22
N LEU A 137 0.57 22.52 -2.84
CA LEU A 137 1.25 23.03 -1.66
C LEU A 137 1.98 24.34 -1.94
N GLY A 138 2.48 24.58 -3.15
CA GLY A 138 3.11 25.83 -3.49
C GLY A 138 2.16 27.04 -3.41
N GLU A 139 0.89 26.84 -3.78
CA GLU A 139 -0.14 27.88 -3.62
C GLU A 139 -0.48 28.09 -2.13
N LEU A 140 -0.54 27.01 -1.34
CA LEU A 140 -0.87 27.07 0.09
C LEU A 140 0.26 27.66 0.94
N LEU A 141 1.53 27.42 0.56
CA LEU A 141 2.73 27.82 1.30
C LEU A 141 3.36 29.11 0.73
N ALA A 142 2.64 29.84 -0.16
CA ALA A 142 3.20 31.01 -0.85
C ALA A 142 3.78 32.09 0.07
N ASP A 143 3.23 32.20 1.28
CA ASP A 143 3.65 33.19 2.29
C ASP A 143 4.72 32.64 3.26
N ASP A 144 5.16 31.39 3.11
CA ASP A 144 6.17 30.75 3.97
C ASP A 144 7.37 30.25 3.15
N PRO A 145 8.43 31.06 2.99
CA PRO A 145 9.62 30.68 2.23
C PRO A 145 10.36 29.47 2.79
N ALA A 146 10.32 29.24 4.12
CA ALA A 146 10.98 28.09 4.73
C ALA A 146 10.26 26.80 4.37
N ALA A 147 8.94 26.78 4.48
CA ALA A 147 8.13 25.63 4.07
C ALA A 147 8.21 25.34 2.56
N LEU A 148 8.37 26.36 1.71
CA LEU A 148 8.62 26.18 0.29
C LEU A 148 9.99 25.51 0.02
N ALA A 149 11.02 25.90 0.75
CA ALA A 149 12.34 25.27 0.67
C ALA A 149 12.31 23.80 1.12
N ASP A 150 11.57 23.49 2.17
CA ASP A 150 11.36 22.13 2.63
C ASP A 150 10.59 21.29 1.60
N LEU A 151 9.58 21.87 0.96
CA LEU A 151 8.85 21.22 -0.13
C LEU A 151 9.78 20.90 -1.32
N ASP A 152 10.61 21.86 -1.75
CA ASP A 152 11.54 21.63 -2.83
C ASP A 152 12.60 20.55 -2.45
N SER A 153 13.06 20.53 -1.21
CA SER A 153 13.94 19.49 -0.68
C SER A 153 13.28 18.10 -0.70
N ALA A 154 12.01 18.00 -0.29
CA ALA A 154 11.26 16.75 -0.36
C ALA A 154 11.05 16.27 -1.80
N LEU A 155 10.75 17.19 -2.73
CA LEU A 155 10.64 16.90 -4.17
C LEU A 155 11.96 16.40 -4.75
N GLU A 156 13.08 16.93 -4.32
CA GLU A 156 14.40 16.47 -4.76
C GLU A 156 14.76 15.10 -4.18
N ALA A 157 14.54 14.90 -2.86
CA ALA A 157 14.77 13.62 -2.20
C ALA A 157 13.93 12.48 -2.81
N ALA A 158 12.71 12.77 -3.28
CA ALA A 158 11.86 11.79 -3.95
C ALA A 158 12.46 11.25 -5.26
N ARG A 159 13.51 11.86 -5.82
CA ARG A 159 14.24 11.32 -6.97
C ARG A 159 15.02 10.05 -6.64
N ALA A 160 15.34 9.83 -5.38
CA ALA A 160 15.95 8.59 -4.93
C ALA A 160 15.05 7.37 -5.12
N LEU A 161 13.72 7.56 -5.17
CA LEU A 161 12.74 6.51 -5.39
C LEU A 161 12.69 6.08 -6.87
N PRO A 162 12.24 4.84 -7.19
CA PRO A 162 12.18 4.35 -8.55
C PRO A 162 11.32 5.24 -9.45
N GLY A 163 11.87 5.66 -10.58
CA GLY A 163 11.18 6.50 -11.56
C GLY A 163 10.44 5.70 -12.61
N GLN A 164 9.74 6.39 -13.51
CA GLN A 164 9.02 5.73 -14.60
C GLN A 164 9.98 4.85 -15.41
N GLY A 165 9.52 3.62 -15.77
CA GLY A 165 10.32 2.64 -16.51
C GLY A 165 11.37 1.89 -15.66
N TRP A 166 11.32 2.03 -14.34
CA TRP A 166 12.24 1.37 -13.41
C TRP A 166 12.34 -0.15 -13.60
N GLN A 167 11.21 -0.83 -13.86
CA GLN A 167 11.18 -2.28 -14.09
C GLN A 167 12.10 -2.70 -15.23
N LYS A 168 12.04 -1.96 -16.35
CA LYS A 168 12.86 -2.21 -17.53
C LYS A 168 14.34 -1.95 -17.25
N ARG A 169 14.64 -0.89 -16.49
CA ARG A 169 16.03 -0.57 -16.09
C ARG A 169 16.62 -1.63 -15.16
N ILE A 170 15.85 -2.08 -14.16
CA ILE A 170 16.30 -3.17 -13.28
C ILE A 170 16.52 -4.46 -14.07
N SER A 171 15.62 -4.80 -15.01
CA SER A 171 15.76 -5.99 -15.84
C SER A 171 16.98 -5.93 -16.76
N ASN A 172 17.34 -4.76 -17.26
CA ASN A 172 18.47 -4.54 -18.15
C ASN A 172 19.78 -4.20 -17.39
N ALA A 173 19.80 -4.35 -16.07
CA ALA A 173 20.94 -4.02 -15.21
C ALA A 173 21.49 -2.59 -15.42
N SER A 174 20.59 -1.62 -15.67
CA SER A 174 20.90 -0.20 -15.85
C SER A 174 20.09 0.68 -14.89
N PRO A 175 20.24 0.50 -13.56
CA PRO A 175 19.46 1.22 -12.57
C PRO A 175 19.82 2.72 -12.56
N VAL A 176 18.84 3.54 -12.18
CA VAL A 176 19.03 4.98 -11.97
C VAL A 176 18.68 5.30 -10.52
N GLY A 177 19.66 5.78 -9.77
CA GLY A 177 19.51 6.16 -8.37
C GLY A 177 19.58 4.99 -7.38
N PRO A 178 19.57 5.30 -6.08
CA PRO A 178 19.88 4.33 -5.03
C PRO A 178 18.82 3.25 -4.89
N ALA A 179 17.54 3.59 -4.96
CA ALA A 179 16.47 2.59 -4.79
C ALA A 179 16.45 1.57 -5.93
N GLU A 180 16.63 1.98 -7.18
CA GLU A 180 16.70 1.03 -8.29
C GLU A 180 17.93 0.12 -8.19
N THR A 181 19.06 0.66 -7.73
CA THR A 181 20.28 -0.12 -7.48
C THR A 181 20.03 -1.16 -6.39
N PHE A 182 19.39 -0.76 -5.28
CA PHE A 182 19.02 -1.67 -4.21
C PHE A 182 18.11 -2.81 -4.71
N PHE A 183 17.03 -2.49 -5.41
CA PHE A 183 16.11 -3.51 -5.93
C PHE A 183 16.76 -4.40 -7.00
N MET A 184 17.66 -3.87 -7.80
CA MET A 184 18.44 -4.67 -8.77
C MET A 184 19.35 -5.66 -8.04
N THR A 185 20.09 -5.20 -7.04
CA THR A 185 20.97 -6.05 -6.23
C THR A 185 20.16 -7.13 -5.51
N LEU A 186 19.04 -6.75 -4.88
CA LEU A 186 18.13 -7.68 -4.24
C LEU A 186 17.63 -8.76 -5.21
N ARG A 187 17.22 -8.35 -6.41
CA ARG A 187 16.80 -9.28 -7.46
C ARG A 187 17.91 -10.25 -7.85
N GLN A 188 19.13 -9.76 -8.09
CA GLN A 188 20.28 -10.61 -8.43
C GLN A 188 20.59 -11.62 -7.34
N LYS A 189 20.57 -11.19 -6.06
CA LYS A 189 20.84 -12.08 -4.91
C LYS A 189 19.71 -13.11 -4.72
N LEU A 190 18.45 -12.73 -4.98
CA LEU A 190 17.32 -13.64 -4.95
C LEU A 190 17.51 -14.76 -5.98
N TYR A 191 17.76 -14.41 -7.25
CA TYR A 191 17.97 -15.40 -8.31
C TYR A 191 19.19 -16.31 -8.07
N ALA A 192 20.23 -15.79 -7.43
CA ALA A 192 21.41 -16.58 -7.07
C ALA A 192 21.14 -17.60 -5.94
N ARG A 193 20.08 -17.41 -5.15
CA ARG A 193 19.75 -18.27 -3.99
C ARG A 193 18.59 -19.22 -4.25
N VAL A 194 17.82 -19.01 -5.29
CA VAL A 194 16.69 -19.86 -5.63
C VAL A 194 17.17 -21.04 -6.45
N GLU A 195 16.90 -22.25 -5.97
CA GLU A 195 17.28 -23.51 -6.65
C GLU A 195 16.47 -23.75 -7.92
N ASP A 196 15.18 -23.36 -7.92
CA ASP A 196 14.27 -23.48 -9.05
C ASP A 196 13.72 -22.10 -9.46
N SER A 197 14.35 -21.51 -10.47
CA SER A 197 13.93 -20.24 -11.05
C SER A 197 12.80 -20.38 -12.09
N THR A 198 12.33 -21.60 -12.34
CA THR A 198 11.28 -21.87 -13.34
C THR A 198 9.89 -21.84 -12.73
N SER A 199 9.76 -21.61 -11.43
CA SER A 199 8.47 -21.50 -10.76
C SER A 199 7.60 -20.42 -11.44
N PRO A 200 6.35 -20.75 -11.81
CA PRO A 200 5.41 -19.78 -12.36
C PRO A 200 4.86 -18.82 -11.29
N TYR A 201 5.20 -19.08 -10.03
CA TYR A 201 4.81 -18.29 -8.86
C TYR A 201 5.93 -17.36 -8.43
N ASP A 202 5.70 -16.59 -7.36
CA ASP A 202 6.69 -15.71 -6.79
C ASP A 202 7.93 -16.48 -6.32
N LEU A 203 9.11 -15.90 -6.56
CA LEU A 203 10.37 -16.43 -6.08
C LEU A 203 10.62 -15.91 -4.66
N GLN A 204 10.96 -16.82 -3.76
CA GLN A 204 11.27 -16.51 -2.38
C GLN A 204 12.62 -17.10 -1.99
N ALA A 205 13.39 -16.39 -1.18
CA ALA A 205 14.64 -16.87 -0.61
C ALA A 205 14.83 -16.31 0.80
N HIS A 206 15.50 -17.07 1.64
CA HIS A 206 15.87 -16.61 2.99
C HIS A 206 16.87 -15.44 2.88
N PHE A 207 16.64 -14.41 3.69
CA PHE A 207 17.51 -13.24 3.72
C PHE A 207 18.83 -13.51 4.45
N HIS A 208 18.85 -14.43 5.40
CA HIS A 208 20.04 -14.76 6.17
C HIS A 208 20.93 -15.81 5.52
N PRO A 209 22.27 -15.61 5.56
CA PRO A 209 22.92 -14.37 5.98
C PRO A 209 22.61 -13.21 5.01
N ALA A 210 22.49 -12.00 5.56
CA ALA A 210 22.29 -10.82 4.73
C ALA A 210 23.46 -10.66 3.75
N PRO A 211 23.21 -10.32 2.48
CA PRO A 211 24.28 -9.98 1.55
C PRO A 211 25.02 -8.73 2.01
N ASP A 212 26.35 -8.73 1.97
CA ASP A 212 27.19 -7.59 2.40
C ASP A 212 26.82 -6.29 1.66
N GLU A 213 26.39 -6.42 0.40
CA GLU A 213 26.01 -5.28 -0.44
C GLU A 213 24.65 -4.66 -0.06
N LEU A 214 23.89 -5.31 0.85
CA LEU A 214 22.60 -4.84 1.34
C LEU A 214 22.65 -4.46 2.84
N ALA A 215 23.80 -4.68 3.49
CA ALA A 215 24.09 -4.25 4.83
C ALA A 215 24.63 -2.81 4.82
#